data_ab080c7ced1a71996badfad4ad48a701
#
_entry.id   ab080c7ced1a71996badfad4ad48a701
#
_cell.length_a   1.000
_cell.length_b   1.000
_cell.length_c   1.000
_cell.angle_alpha   90.00
_cell.angle_beta   90.00
_cell.angle_gamma   90.00
#
_symmetry.space_group_name_H-M   'P 1'
#
loop_
_entity.id
_entity.type
_entity.pdbx_description
1 polymer ?
#
loop_
_entity_poly.entity_id
_entity_poly.type
_entity_poly.pdbx_seq_one_letter_code
_entity_poly.pdbx_strand_id
1 'polypeptide(L)'
;MFKSIFADEMEAYLALKTFSVSDPVVSLTKRALSSLDQYLAEIDFPQKELTEDILTPWISSIPGKSKTINEKVGAVRGFVKYLDSLGIPAFLPESP
;
A
#
# COMPACT_ATOMS: atom_id res chain seq x y z
N MET A 1 3.59 -1.23 -14.79
CA MET A 1 3.96 -1.75 -13.49
C MET A 1 2.76 -1.84 -12.56
N PHE A 2 2.24 -0.74 -12.02
CA PHE A 2 0.99 -0.78 -11.26
C PHE A 2 -0.21 -0.67 -12.20
N LYS A 3 -1.34 -1.27 -11.83
CA LYS A 3 -2.53 -1.36 -12.69
C LYS A 3 -3.81 -0.85 -12.04
N SER A 4 -3.80 -0.65 -10.71
CA SER A 4 -4.99 -0.20 -10.01
C SER A 4 -5.22 1.30 -10.22
N ILE A 5 -6.35 1.78 -9.69
CA ILE A 5 -6.67 3.20 -9.75
C ILE A 5 -5.64 4.07 -9.01
N PHE A 6 -4.81 3.47 -8.13
CA PHE A 6 -3.76 4.17 -7.40
C PHE A 6 -2.38 4.04 -8.04
N ALA A 7 -2.28 3.56 -9.29
CA ALA A 7 -1.00 3.33 -9.95
C ALA A 7 -0.09 4.55 -9.93
N ASP A 8 -0.62 5.73 -10.28
CA ASP A 8 0.17 6.96 -10.33
C ASP A 8 0.67 7.36 -8.94
N GLU A 9 -0.18 7.25 -7.92
CA GLU A 9 0.18 7.57 -6.54
C GLU A 9 1.23 6.59 -6.02
N MET A 10 1.10 5.31 -6.33
CA MET A 10 2.07 4.30 -5.92
C MET A 10 3.43 4.54 -6.54
N GLU A 11 3.50 4.89 -7.82
CA GLU A 11 4.75 5.21 -8.49
C GLU A 11 5.40 6.45 -7.91
N ALA A 12 4.61 7.49 -7.66
CA ALA A 12 5.12 8.73 -7.05
C ALA A 12 5.67 8.48 -5.64
N TYR A 13 4.97 7.69 -4.84
CA TYR A 13 5.41 7.35 -3.49
C TYR A 13 6.72 6.56 -3.50
N LEU A 14 6.84 5.58 -4.40
CA LEU A 14 8.08 4.82 -4.53
C LEU A 14 9.26 5.70 -4.96
N ALA A 15 9.02 6.66 -5.86
CA ALA A 15 10.05 7.59 -6.27
C ALA A 15 10.56 8.42 -5.08
N LEU A 16 9.65 8.88 -4.23
CA LEU A 16 10.03 9.61 -3.00
C LEU A 16 10.85 8.72 -2.06
N LYS A 17 10.44 7.46 -1.89
CA LYS A 17 11.16 6.52 -1.03
C LYS A 17 12.57 6.23 -1.54
N THR A 18 12.76 6.16 -2.84
CA THR A 18 14.07 5.92 -3.43
C THR A 18 15.10 6.95 -2.98
N PHE A 19 14.67 8.19 -2.73
CA PHE A 19 15.55 9.26 -2.28
C PHE A 19 15.71 9.36 -0.76
N SER A 20 14.83 8.73 0.00
CA SER A 20 14.76 8.94 1.46
C SER A 20 15.19 7.75 2.29
N VAL A 21 15.19 6.53 1.75
CA VAL A 21 15.45 5.31 2.52
C VAL A 21 16.38 4.37 1.75
N SER A 22 16.88 3.34 2.45
CA SER A 22 17.79 2.35 1.88
C SER A 22 17.07 1.42 0.89
N ASP A 23 17.86 0.77 0.01
CA ASP A 23 17.34 -0.16 -1.00
C ASP A 23 16.47 -1.29 -0.42
N PRO A 24 16.83 -1.93 0.71
CA PRO A 24 15.97 -2.97 1.30
C PRO A 24 14.58 -2.44 1.68
N VAL A 25 14.49 -1.21 2.17
CA VAL A 25 13.21 -0.59 2.54
C VAL A 25 12.41 -0.27 1.28
N VAL A 26 13.05 0.21 0.22
CA VAL A 26 12.39 0.46 -1.07
C VAL A 26 11.83 -0.84 -1.63
N SER A 27 12.60 -1.92 -1.60
CA SER A 27 12.17 -3.23 -2.08
C SER A 27 10.96 -3.76 -1.31
N LEU A 28 10.97 -3.61 0.01
CA LEU A 28 9.84 -4.01 0.85
C LEU A 28 8.60 -3.20 0.50
N THR A 29 8.74 -1.88 0.39
CA THR A 29 7.63 -0.99 0.04
C THR A 29 7.06 -1.36 -1.32
N LYS A 30 7.92 -1.62 -2.30
CA LYS A 30 7.49 -2.01 -3.65
C LYS A 30 6.68 -3.32 -3.62
N ARG A 31 7.14 -4.31 -2.86
CA ARG A 31 6.42 -5.59 -2.73
C ARG A 31 5.06 -5.41 -2.07
N ALA A 32 5.00 -4.60 -1.01
CA ALA A 32 3.75 -4.33 -0.31
C ALA A 32 2.75 -3.61 -1.22
N LEU A 33 3.21 -2.58 -1.93
CA LEU A 33 2.35 -1.83 -2.85
C LEU A 33 1.92 -2.69 -4.03
N SER A 34 2.80 -3.56 -4.55
CA SER A 34 2.45 -4.47 -5.65
C SER A 34 1.35 -5.45 -5.23
N SER A 35 1.43 -5.95 -4.00
CA SER A 35 0.41 -6.84 -3.45
C SER A 35 -0.94 -6.13 -3.34
N LEU A 36 -0.96 -4.92 -2.79
CA LEU A 36 -2.18 -4.13 -2.69
C LEU A 36 -2.73 -3.76 -4.06
N ASP A 37 -1.85 -3.36 -4.98
CA ASP A 37 -2.22 -3.00 -6.34
C ASP A 37 -2.89 -4.16 -7.07
N GLN A 38 -2.32 -5.35 -6.96
CA GLN A 38 -2.88 -6.54 -7.57
C GLN A 38 -4.27 -6.86 -7.00
N TYR A 39 -4.41 -6.76 -5.68
CA TYR A 39 -5.70 -6.97 -5.02
C TYR A 39 -6.76 -5.99 -5.52
N LEU A 40 -6.42 -4.70 -5.57
CA LEU A 40 -7.35 -3.66 -6.04
C LEU A 40 -7.71 -3.85 -7.51
N ALA A 41 -6.76 -4.28 -8.34
CA ALA A 41 -7.00 -4.55 -9.75
C ALA A 41 -7.92 -5.78 -9.94
N GLU A 42 -7.75 -6.81 -9.11
CA GLU A 42 -8.56 -8.02 -9.18
C GLU A 42 -10.03 -7.77 -8.81
N ILE A 43 -10.28 -6.89 -7.86
CA ILE A 43 -11.65 -6.53 -7.48
C ILE A 43 -12.20 -5.38 -8.33
N ASP A 44 -11.41 -4.91 -9.30
CA ASP A 44 -11.77 -3.81 -10.20
C ASP A 44 -12.27 -2.58 -9.41
N PHE A 45 -11.51 -2.20 -8.38
CA PHE A 45 -11.89 -1.14 -7.45
C PHE A 45 -11.86 0.23 -8.16
N PRO A 46 -13.00 0.92 -8.25
CA PRO A 46 -13.10 2.11 -9.11
C PRO A 46 -12.89 3.45 -8.41
N GLN A 47 -12.68 3.47 -7.10
CA GLN A 47 -12.69 4.72 -6.32
C GLN A 47 -11.29 5.13 -5.86
N LYS A 48 -11.02 6.43 -5.89
CA LYS A 48 -9.80 7.02 -5.32
C LYS A 48 -9.96 7.22 -3.81
N GLU A 49 -10.24 6.13 -3.11
CA GLU A 49 -10.43 6.16 -1.67
C GLU A 49 -10.15 4.75 -1.13
N LEU A 50 -9.41 4.66 -0.03
CA LEU A 50 -9.13 3.38 0.62
C LEU A 50 -9.91 3.31 1.93
N THR A 51 -10.91 2.45 2.00
CA THR A 51 -11.72 2.28 3.21
C THR A 51 -11.24 1.08 4.01
N GLU A 52 -11.66 1.00 5.28
CA GLU A 52 -11.39 -0.15 6.12
C GLU A 52 -11.92 -1.44 5.48
N ASP A 53 -13.11 -1.38 4.89
CA ASP A 53 -13.75 -2.52 4.23
C ASP A 53 -12.92 -3.07 3.07
N ILE A 54 -12.12 -2.23 2.44
CA ILE A 54 -11.23 -2.63 1.35
C ILE A 54 -9.90 -3.16 1.89
N LEU A 55 -9.31 -2.48 2.87
CA LEU A 55 -7.99 -2.84 3.38
C LEU A 55 -7.99 -4.07 4.27
N THR A 56 -9.02 -4.25 5.09
CA THR A 56 -9.08 -5.38 6.03
C THR A 56 -9.00 -6.75 5.34
N PRO A 57 -9.80 -7.02 4.28
CA PRO A 57 -9.66 -8.28 3.55
C PRO A 57 -8.27 -8.48 2.92
N TRP A 58 -7.67 -7.41 2.42
CA TRP A 58 -6.31 -7.50 1.86
C TRP A 58 -5.31 -7.90 2.94
N ILE A 59 -5.35 -7.24 4.10
CA ILE A 59 -4.46 -7.56 5.22
C ILE A 59 -4.62 -9.03 5.63
N SER A 60 -5.87 -9.51 5.72
CA SER A 60 -6.17 -10.89 6.06
C SER A 60 -5.67 -11.89 5.02
N SER A 61 -5.50 -11.47 3.78
CA SER A 61 -5.06 -12.34 2.69
C SER A 61 -3.55 -12.41 2.54
N ILE A 62 -2.79 -11.57 3.25
CA ILE A 62 -1.32 -11.56 3.14
C ILE A 62 -0.75 -12.88 3.65
N PRO A 63 -0.02 -13.64 2.81
CA PRO A 63 0.59 -14.88 3.27
C PRO A 63 1.86 -14.62 4.10
N GLY A 64 2.21 -15.59 4.93
CA GLY A 64 3.46 -15.56 5.65
C GLY A 64 3.29 -15.39 7.16
N LYS A 65 4.41 -15.15 7.84
CA LYS A 65 4.47 -15.00 9.28
C LYS A 65 4.08 -13.60 9.71
N SER A 66 3.75 -13.43 10.98
CA SER A 66 3.36 -12.14 11.54
C SER A 66 4.35 -11.03 11.23
N LYS A 67 5.65 -11.31 11.26
CA LYS A 67 6.68 -10.32 10.94
C LYS A 67 6.54 -9.80 9.51
N THR A 68 6.35 -10.70 8.54
CA THR A 68 6.18 -10.33 7.14
C THR A 68 4.91 -9.52 6.93
N ILE A 69 3.83 -9.94 7.57
CA ILE A 69 2.54 -9.23 7.51
C ILE A 69 2.70 -7.82 8.08
N ASN A 70 3.33 -7.70 9.25
CA ASN A 70 3.54 -6.40 9.91
C ASN A 70 4.38 -5.47 9.05
N GLU A 71 5.41 -5.99 8.39
CA GLU A 71 6.26 -5.19 7.51
C GLU A 71 5.48 -4.64 6.32
N LYS A 72 4.64 -5.47 5.70
CA LYS A 72 3.82 -5.03 4.57
C LYS A 72 2.75 -4.03 5.00
N VAL A 73 2.10 -4.27 6.13
CA VAL A 73 1.11 -3.34 6.68
C VAL A 73 1.78 -2.00 7.01
N GLY A 74 2.98 -2.05 7.61
CA GLY A 74 3.75 -0.84 7.91
C GLY A 74 4.07 -0.01 6.67
N ALA A 75 4.46 -0.68 5.57
CA ALA A 75 4.73 0.01 4.31
C ALA A 75 3.46 0.66 3.74
N VAL A 76 2.33 -0.03 3.81
CA VAL A 76 1.05 0.52 3.33
C VAL A 76 0.57 1.65 4.23
N ARG A 77 0.83 1.59 5.55
CA ARG A 77 0.53 2.72 6.44
C ARG A 77 1.24 4.00 5.98
N GLY A 78 2.51 3.89 5.58
CA GLY A 78 3.25 5.02 5.02
C GLY A 78 2.59 5.56 3.74
N PHE A 79 2.18 4.66 2.86
CA PHE A 79 1.48 5.04 1.64
C PHE A 79 0.14 5.73 1.93
N VAL A 80 -0.63 5.21 2.91
CA VAL A 80 -1.89 5.82 3.32
C VAL A 80 -1.68 7.25 3.83
N LYS A 81 -0.62 7.48 4.61
CA LYS A 81 -0.29 8.83 5.07
C LYS A 81 0.05 9.75 3.90
N TYR A 82 0.74 9.22 2.88
CA TYR A 82 1.03 9.97 1.67
C TYR A 82 -0.27 10.36 0.93
N LEU A 83 -1.20 9.42 0.78
CA LEU A 83 -2.50 9.70 0.17
C LEU A 83 -3.26 10.77 0.94
N ASP A 84 -3.25 10.71 2.26
CA ASP A 84 -3.90 11.71 3.10
C ASP A 84 -3.32 13.11 2.83
N SER A 85 -2.01 13.20 2.64
CA SER A 85 -1.35 14.47 2.33
C SER A 85 -1.76 15.04 0.97
N LEU A 86 -2.25 14.19 0.07
CA LEU A 86 -2.78 14.60 -1.24
C LEU A 86 -4.28 14.91 -1.20
N GLY A 87 -4.91 14.78 -0.04
CA GLY A 87 -6.35 14.98 0.09
C GLY A 87 -7.19 13.78 -0.34
N ILE A 88 -6.57 12.60 -0.50
CA ILE A 88 -7.27 11.37 -0.87
C ILE A 88 -7.69 10.64 0.41
N PRO A 89 -8.99 10.39 0.63
CA PRO A 89 -9.42 9.69 1.83
C PRO A 89 -8.85 8.27 1.88
N ALA A 90 -8.21 7.93 3.00
CA ALA A 90 -7.62 6.61 3.17
C ALA A 90 -7.63 6.21 4.64
N PHE A 91 -8.15 5.01 4.92
CA PHE A 91 -8.15 4.44 6.26
C PHE A 91 -6.73 4.02 6.64
N LEU A 92 -6.25 4.47 7.80
CA LEU A 92 -4.93 4.08 8.29
C LEU A 92 -5.06 2.77 9.08
N PRO A 93 -4.57 1.64 8.54
CA PRO A 93 -4.67 0.36 9.26
C PRO A 93 -3.80 0.37 10.52
N GLU A 94 -4.28 -0.26 11.58
CA GLU A 94 -3.52 -0.37 12.80
C GLU A 94 -2.36 -1.34 12.60
N SER A 95 -1.24 -1.05 13.26
CA SER A 95 -0.12 -1.96 13.30
C SER A 95 -0.48 -3.13 14.23
N PRO A 96 -0.37 -4.36 13.77
CA PRO A 96 -0.64 -5.52 14.62
C PRO A 96 0.34 -5.63 15.77
#